data_35e90a62b208faf23446e99433469d16
#
_entry.id   35e90a62b208faf23446e99433469d16
#
_cell.length_a   1.000
_cell.length_b   1.000
_cell.length_c   1.000
_cell.angle_alpha   90.00
_cell.angle_beta   90.00
_cell.angle_gamma   90.00
#
_symmetry.space_group_name_H-M   'P 1'
#
loop_
_entity.id
_entity.type
_entity.pdbx_description
1 polymer ?
#
loop_
_entity_poly.entity_id
_entity_poly.type
_entity_poly.pdbx_seq_one_letter_code
_entity_poly.pdbx_strand_id
1 'polypeptide(L)'
;MNGGANFTHKAQEAILAAQDLAREKGQQQIDALHLLYTLLSQEESIVLNLLERIGADIDGLKKKTKSALDRIPQIATPQTFGQFYLTQDMAKVLDKARQEAMKMGDEYISVEHLFLALLATETKAKEILDRATFLQPGGGVTALEFGKLDYETVLKELAKIRGGQRITDPEPESKYQVIEKYARNLTQLARKGKLDPVIGRENEIRRLMQILSRRTKNNPVLIGEAGVGKTAIVEGLAQKITSGQVPESL
;
A
#
# COMPACT_ATOMS: atom_id res chain seq x y z
N MET A 1 34.85 6.28 -6.27
CA MET A 1 33.43 6.69 -6.37
C MET A 1 32.60 5.51 -5.93
N ASN A 2 32.20 5.48 -4.67
CA ASN A 2 31.38 4.38 -4.11
C ASN A 2 29.94 4.57 -4.58
N GLY A 3 29.59 3.93 -5.70
CA GLY A 3 28.23 3.93 -6.24
C GLY A 3 27.34 2.85 -5.63
N GLY A 4 27.34 2.70 -4.31
CA GLY A 4 26.34 1.90 -3.62
C GLY A 4 25.00 2.57 -3.77
N ALA A 5 24.01 1.87 -4.33
CA ALA A 5 22.64 2.38 -4.37
C ALA A 5 22.14 2.56 -2.92
N ASN A 6 21.82 3.79 -2.55
CA ASN A 6 21.24 4.06 -1.24
C ASN A 6 19.78 3.65 -1.25
N PHE A 7 19.40 2.67 -0.42
CA PHE A 7 18.02 2.25 -0.23
C PHE A 7 17.45 2.88 1.04
N THR A 8 16.16 3.18 1.04
CA THR A 8 15.44 3.50 2.27
C THR A 8 15.40 2.28 3.21
N HIS A 9 15.17 2.50 4.51
CA HIS A 9 15.11 1.40 5.47
C HIS A 9 14.05 0.36 5.09
N LYS A 10 12.86 0.78 4.67
CA LYS A 10 11.80 -0.14 4.21
C LYS A 10 12.15 -0.89 2.93
N ALA A 11 12.89 -0.26 2.00
CA ALA A 11 13.36 -0.95 0.80
C ALA A 11 14.42 -2.00 1.13
N GLN A 12 15.34 -1.70 2.06
CA GLN A 12 16.31 -2.67 2.56
C GLN A 12 15.62 -3.84 3.26
N GLU A 13 14.65 -3.55 4.13
CA GLU A 13 13.84 -4.56 4.82
C GLU A 13 13.12 -5.47 3.82
N ALA A 14 12.50 -4.93 2.78
CA ALA A 14 11.83 -5.72 1.75
C ALA A 14 12.78 -6.65 0.99
N ILE A 15 14.00 -6.18 0.68
CA ILE A 15 15.03 -6.98 0.00
C ILE A 15 15.56 -8.09 0.93
N LEU A 16 15.81 -7.78 2.20
CA LEU A 16 16.22 -8.77 3.20
C LEU A 16 15.14 -9.82 3.44
N ALA A 17 13.89 -9.39 3.57
CA ALA A 17 12.76 -10.31 3.70
C ALA A 17 12.60 -11.21 2.46
N ALA A 18 12.88 -10.70 1.25
CA ALA A 18 12.90 -11.51 0.03
C ALA A 18 14.01 -12.58 0.06
N GLN A 19 15.18 -12.26 0.62
CA GLN A 19 16.25 -13.21 0.83
C GLN A 19 15.87 -14.27 1.87
N ASP A 20 15.29 -13.87 2.99
CA ASP A 20 14.86 -14.78 4.05
C ASP A 20 13.75 -15.72 3.55
N LEU A 21 12.80 -15.22 2.77
CA LEU A 21 11.77 -16.02 2.12
C LEU A 21 12.35 -17.07 1.17
N ALA A 22 13.37 -16.69 0.37
CA ALA A 22 14.07 -17.64 -0.51
C ALA A 22 14.76 -18.73 0.31
N ARG A 23 15.36 -18.36 1.45
CA ARG A 23 16.00 -19.30 2.39
C ARG A 23 14.98 -20.26 2.99
N GLU A 24 13.88 -19.77 3.52
CA GLU A 24 12.79 -20.57 4.11
C GLU A 24 12.22 -21.57 3.11
N LYS A 25 12.14 -21.20 1.85
CA LYS A 25 11.67 -22.06 0.76
C LYS A 25 12.75 -22.99 0.19
N GLY A 26 13.97 -22.98 0.71
CA GLY A 26 15.08 -23.80 0.18
C GLY A 26 15.48 -23.44 -1.26
N GLN A 27 15.31 -22.20 -1.66
CA GLN A 27 15.62 -21.69 -2.99
C GLN A 27 16.95 -20.93 -2.95
N GLN A 28 17.90 -21.24 -3.86
CA GLN A 28 19.23 -20.61 -3.87
C GLN A 28 19.27 -19.22 -4.49
N GLN A 29 18.25 -18.87 -5.24
CA GLN A 29 18.22 -17.61 -5.98
C GLN A 29 17.09 -16.73 -5.49
N ILE A 30 17.40 -15.45 -5.30
CA ILE A 30 16.43 -14.44 -5.00
C ILE A 30 15.84 -13.93 -6.32
N ASP A 31 14.56 -14.18 -6.54
CA ASP A 31 13.82 -13.83 -7.74
C ASP A 31 12.91 -12.62 -7.52
N ALA A 32 12.50 -11.94 -8.59
CA ALA A 32 11.56 -10.84 -8.57
C ALA A 32 10.21 -11.20 -7.90
N LEU A 33 9.82 -12.49 -7.91
CA LEU A 33 8.63 -12.98 -7.20
C LEU A 33 8.78 -12.90 -5.69
N HIS A 34 9.99 -13.14 -5.14
CA HIS A 34 10.23 -12.97 -3.70
C HIS A 34 10.05 -11.51 -3.31
N LEU A 35 10.63 -10.59 -4.07
CA LEU A 35 10.48 -9.16 -3.84
C LEU A 35 9.01 -8.71 -3.94
N LEU A 36 8.28 -9.17 -4.96
CA LEU A 36 6.86 -8.88 -5.09
C LEU A 36 6.07 -9.36 -3.87
N TYR A 37 6.30 -10.60 -3.43
CA TYR A 37 5.60 -11.14 -2.27
C TYR A 37 5.88 -10.36 -0.98
N THR A 38 7.12 -9.97 -0.75
CA THR A 38 7.50 -9.20 0.45
C THR A 38 6.92 -7.78 0.41
N LEU A 39 6.95 -7.08 -0.73
CA LEU A 39 6.31 -5.77 -0.87
C LEU A 39 4.79 -5.83 -0.63
N LEU A 40 4.12 -6.88 -1.10
CA LEU A 40 2.69 -7.11 -0.85
C LEU A 40 2.39 -7.51 0.61
N SER A 41 3.40 -7.94 1.39
CA SER A 41 3.24 -8.41 2.76
C SER A 41 3.77 -7.43 3.81
N GLN A 42 4.52 -6.42 3.41
CA GLN A 42 5.12 -5.44 4.29
C GLN A 42 4.03 -4.51 4.86
N GLU A 43 3.83 -4.56 6.17
CA GLU A 43 2.87 -3.72 6.88
C GLU A 43 3.25 -2.23 6.79
N GLU A 44 2.24 -1.36 6.82
CA GLU A 44 2.41 0.11 6.73
C GLU A 44 3.24 0.55 5.51
N SER A 45 3.12 -0.18 4.38
CA SER A 45 3.83 0.15 3.14
C SER A 45 3.01 1.09 2.25
N ILE A 46 3.69 2.06 1.64
CA ILE A 46 3.08 2.94 0.64
C ILE A 46 2.54 2.12 -0.56
N VAL A 47 3.15 0.96 -0.84
CA VAL A 47 2.70 0.05 -1.92
C VAL A 47 1.31 -0.51 -1.62
N LEU A 48 1.04 -0.94 -0.38
CA LEU A 48 -0.28 -1.44 0.01
C LEU A 48 -1.34 -0.35 -0.05
N ASN A 49 -1.03 0.84 0.47
CA ASN A 49 -1.93 2.01 0.40
C ASN A 49 -2.26 2.38 -1.05
N LEU A 50 -1.25 2.38 -1.92
CA LEU A 50 -1.40 2.64 -3.34
C LEU A 50 -2.33 1.62 -4.01
N LEU A 51 -2.12 0.32 -3.76
CA LEU A 51 -2.94 -0.76 -4.29
C LEU A 51 -4.40 -0.70 -3.78
N GLU A 52 -4.59 -0.38 -2.50
CA GLU A 52 -5.93 -0.16 -1.93
C GLU A 52 -6.67 1.01 -2.60
N ARG A 53 -5.97 2.12 -2.86
CA ARG A 53 -6.56 3.29 -3.55
C ARG A 53 -6.95 2.97 -4.99
N ILE A 54 -6.16 2.17 -5.69
CA ILE A 54 -6.46 1.70 -7.05
C ILE A 54 -7.60 0.65 -7.03
N GLY A 55 -7.89 0.05 -5.86
CA GLY A 55 -8.90 -0.99 -5.72
C GLY A 55 -8.42 -2.39 -6.11
N ALA A 56 -7.11 -2.63 -6.13
CA ALA A 56 -6.56 -3.93 -6.45
C ALA A 56 -6.83 -4.97 -5.36
N ASP A 57 -7.08 -6.21 -5.75
CA ASP A 57 -7.23 -7.35 -4.84
C ASP A 57 -5.84 -7.83 -4.37
N ILE A 58 -5.38 -7.26 -3.26
CA ILE A 58 -4.06 -7.55 -2.68
C ILE A 58 -3.95 -9.01 -2.25
N ASP A 59 -5.00 -9.58 -1.66
CA ASP A 59 -4.99 -10.98 -1.22
C ASP A 59 -4.91 -11.95 -2.40
N GLY A 60 -5.60 -11.63 -3.49
CA GLY A 60 -5.50 -12.37 -4.74
C GLY A 60 -4.11 -12.29 -5.35
N LEU A 61 -3.48 -11.11 -5.36
CA LEU A 61 -2.09 -10.93 -5.80
C LEU A 61 -1.11 -11.72 -4.94
N LYS A 62 -1.25 -11.69 -3.60
CA LYS A 62 -0.43 -12.49 -2.68
C LYS A 62 -0.56 -13.99 -2.96
N LYS A 63 -1.78 -14.50 -3.13
CA LYS A 63 -2.04 -15.92 -3.43
C LYS A 63 -1.42 -16.34 -4.75
N LYS A 64 -1.58 -15.54 -5.81
CA LYS A 64 -0.98 -15.80 -7.13
C LYS A 64 0.56 -15.82 -7.05
N THR A 65 1.15 -14.85 -6.35
CA THR A 65 2.60 -14.75 -6.16
C THR A 65 3.13 -15.94 -5.37
N LYS A 66 2.46 -16.31 -4.27
CA LYS A 66 2.82 -17.49 -3.47
C LYS A 66 2.79 -18.77 -4.30
N SER A 67 1.72 -18.97 -5.08
CA SER A 67 1.61 -20.13 -5.96
C SER A 67 2.70 -20.18 -7.04
N ALA A 68 3.17 -19.03 -7.52
CA ALA A 68 4.30 -18.96 -8.46
C ALA A 68 5.63 -19.27 -7.77
N LEU A 69 5.85 -18.78 -6.55
CA LEU A 69 7.02 -19.09 -5.72
C LEU A 69 7.13 -20.59 -5.41
N ASP A 70 6.00 -21.25 -5.11
CA ASP A 70 5.97 -22.67 -4.80
C ASP A 70 6.34 -23.58 -6.00
N ARG A 71 6.36 -23.02 -7.22
CA ARG A 71 6.80 -23.71 -8.44
C ARG A 71 8.29 -23.54 -8.73
N ILE A 72 8.98 -22.66 -8.02
CA ILE A 72 10.43 -22.49 -8.18
C ILE A 72 11.12 -23.73 -7.56
N PRO A 73 12.08 -24.36 -8.26
CA PRO A 73 12.77 -25.55 -7.74
C PRO A 73 13.42 -25.30 -6.38
N GLN A 74 13.22 -26.24 -5.46
CA GLN A 74 13.89 -26.25 -4.16
C GLN A 74 15.08 -27.19 -4.21
N ILE A 75 16.10 -26.90 -3.42
CA ILE A 75 17.29 -27.75 -3.33
C ILE A 75 17.12 -28.69 -2.14
N ALA A 76 17.27 -29.99 -2.41
CA ALA A 76 17.05 -31.05 -1.43
C ALA A 76 18.10 -31.08 -0.29
N THR A 77 19.20 -30.39 -0.40
CA THR A 77 20.27 -30.36 0.61
C THR A 77 20.27 -29.01 1.34
N PRO A 78 20.07 -28.97 2.66
CA PRO A 78 20.27 -27.75 3.44
C PRO A 78 21.74 -27.36 3.35
N GLN A 79 22.07 -26.43 2.49
CA GLN A 79 23.43 -25.89 2.47
C GLN A 79 23.58 -24.94 3.67
N THR A 80 24.38 -25.33 4.60
CA THR A 80 24.98 -24.50 5.63
C THR A 80 25.60 -23.27 4.95
N PHE A 81 25.01 -22.07 5.19
CA PHE A 81 25.58 -20.77 4.82
C PHE A 81 26.02 -20.61 3.34
N GLY A 82 25.16 -20.98 2.38
CA GLY A 82 25.41 -20.74 0.96
C GLY A 82 25.23 -19.26 0.58
N GLN A 83 26.03 -18.78 -0.37
CA GLN A 83 25.82 -17.49 -1.00
C GLN A 83 24.50 -17.50 -1.77
N PHE A 84 23.64 -16.52 -1.52
CA PHE A 84 22.45 -16.30 -2.32
C PHE A 84 22.81 -15.51 -3.57
N TYR A 85 22.29 -15.91 -4.71
CA TYR A 85 22.49 -15.23 -5.97
C TYR A 85 21.18 -14.57 -6.40
N LEU A 86 21.27 -13.41 -7.04
CA LEU A 86 20.14 -12.78 -7.68
C LEU A 86 19.86 -13.46 -9.03
N THR A 87 18.59 -13.70 -9.35
CA THR A 87 18.25 -14.03 -10.74
C THR A 87 18.52 -12.84 -11.65
N GLN A 88 18.64 -13.08 -12.96
CA GLN A 88 18.76 -11.99 -13.93
C GLN A 88 17.57 -11.03 -13.85
N ASP A 89 16.37 -11.56 -13.61
CA ASP A 89 15.16 -10.77 -13.49
C ASP A 89 15.20 -9.87 -12.26
N MET A 90 15.62 -10.39 -11.11
CA MET A 90 15.81 -9.58 -9.91
C MET A 90 16.88 -8.49 -10.11
N ALA A 91 17.99 -8.81 -10.77
CA ALA A 91 19.03 -7.82 -11.06
C ALA A 91 18.50 -6.70 -11.97
N LYS A 92 17.73 -7.04 -13.03
CA LYS A 92 17.06 -6.04 -13.89
C LYS A 92 16.08 -5.16 -13.11
N VAL A 93 15.30 -5.75 -12.21
CA VAL A 93 14.35 -4.99 -11.36
C VAL A 93 15.09 -4.00 -10.46
N LEU A 94 16.19 -4.40 -9.83
CA LEU A 94 16.98 -3.48 -8.98
C LEU A 94 17.63 -2.34 -9.78
N ASP A 95 18.18 -2.64 -10.97
CA ASP A 95 18.71 -1.60 -11.85
C ASP A 95 17.60 -0.66 -12.34
N LYS A 96 16.42 -1.20 -12.68
CA LYS A 96 15.25 -0.39 -13.06
C LYS A 96 14.76 0.48 -11.92
N ALA A 97 14.72 -0.02 -10.68
CA ALA A 97 14.36 0.77 -9.51
C ALA A 97 15.30 1.96 -9.29
N ARG A 98 16.59 1.76 -9.51
CA ARG A 98 17.59 2.85 -9.51
C ARG A 98 17.28 3.90 -10.57
N GLN A 99 16.95 3.47 -11.79
CA GLN A 99 16.57 4.39 -12.87
C GLN A 99 15.30 5.19 -12.53
N GLU A 100 14.30 4.56 -11.90
CA GLU A 100 13.08 5.25 -11.48
C GLU A 100 13.37 6.31 -10.39
N ALA A 101 14.20 5.98 -9.39
CA ALA A 101 14.63 6.95 -8.39
C ALA A 101 15.35 8.15 -9.02
N MET A 102 16.26 7.90 -9.96
CA MET A 102 16.97 8.97 -10.70
C MET A 102 16.00 9.85 -11.50
N LYS A 103 14.99 9.26 -12.18
CA LYS A 103 13.98 10.02 -12.94
C LYS A 103 13.14 10.93 -12.04
N MET A 104 12.83 10.47 -10.82
CA MET A 104 12.07 11.25 -9.83
C MET A 104 12.94 12.27 -9.09
N GLY A 105 14.27 12.25 -9.29
CA GLY A 105 15.23 13.12 -8.61
C GLY A 105 15.39 12.77 -7.13
N ASP A 106 15.18 11.51 -6.79
CA ASP A 106 15.29 10.98 -5.42
C ASP A 106 16.72 10.51 -5.14
N GLU A 107 17.20 10.72 -3.91
CA GLU A 107 18.54 10.32 -3.46
C GLU A 107 18.58 8.86 -2.97
N TYR A 108 17.42 8.31 -2.58
CA TYR A 108 17.26 6.96 -2.08
C TYR A 108 16.27 6.17 -2.93
N ILE A 109 16.57 4.88 -3.10
CA ILE A 109 15.65 3.91 -3.72
C ILE A 109 14.70 3.42 -2.62
N SER A 110 13.41 3.69 -2.78
CA SER A 110 12.35 3.32 -1.85
C SER A 110 11.53 2.13 -2.36
N VAL A 111 10.58 1.68 -1.56
CA VAL A 111 9.68 0.55 -1.90
C VAL A 111 8.82 0.85 -3.13
N GLU A 112 8.40 2.11 -3.34
CA GLU A 112 7.66 2.50 -4.54
C GLU A 112 8.50 2.41 -5.82
N HIS A 113 9.80 2.72 -5.76
CA HIS A 113 10.70 2.54 -6.91
C HIS A 113 10.86 1.06 -7.25
N LEU A 114 10.99 0.20 -6.22
CA LEU A 114 11.02 -1.25 -6.39
C LEU A 114 9.72 -1.76 -7.03
N PHE A 115 8.57 -1.26 -6.59
CA PHE A 115 7.27 -1.65 -7.13
C PHE A 115 7.06 -1.16 -8.57
N LEU A 116 7.42 0.09 -8.88
CA LEU A 116 7.40 0.62 -10.25
C LEU A 116 8.33 -0.17 -11.19
N ALA A 117 9.50 -0.59 -10.68
CA ALA A 117 10.43 -1.41 -11.44
C ALA A 117 9.86 -2.80 -11.76
N LEU A 118 9.12 -3.43 -10.83
CA LEU A 118 8.42 -4.69 -11.06
C LEU A 118 7.35 -4.56 -12.16
N LEU A 119 6.64 -3.43 -12.21
CA LEU A 119 5.66 -3.13 -13.26
C LEU A 119 6.30 -2.87 -14.64
N ALA A 120 7.51 -2.31 -14.64
CA ALA A 120 8.21 -1.90 -15.86
C ALA A 120 9.13 -2.98 -16.47
N THR A 121 9.45 -4.05 -15.72
CA THR A 121 10.41 -5.07 -16.13
C THR A 121 9.69 -6.37 -16.50
N GLU A 122 9.94 -6.89 -17.71
CA GLU A 122 9.33 -8.15 -18.19
C GLU A 122 9.82 -9.34 -17.36
N THR A 123 9.02 -9.77 -16.41
CA THR A 123 9.28 -10.84 -15.44
C THR A 123 8.00 -11.59 -15.11
N LYS A 124 8.11 -12.76 -14.47
CA LYS A 124 6.93 -13.47 -13.94
C LYS A 124 6.16 -12.65 -12.90
N ALA A 125 6.84 -11.78 -12.15
CA ALA A 125 6.19 -10.86 -11.22
C ALA A 125 5.27 -9.88 -11.96
N LYS A 126 5.74 -9.30 -13.07
CA LYS A 126 4.94 -8.43 -13.94
C LYS A 126 3.74 -9.17 -14.52
N GLU A 127 3.88 -10.40 -15.00
CA GLU A 127 2.76 -11.18 -15.52
C GLU A 127 1.64 -11.36 -14.49
N ILE A 128 1.98 -11.48 -13.20
CA ILE A 128 1.00 -11.55 -12.11
C ILE A 128 0.32 -10.21 -11.90
N LEU A 129 1.07 -9.11 -11.92
CA LEU A 129 0.54 -7.74 -11.80
C LEU A 129 -0.34 -7.37 -12.99
N ASP A 130 0.05 -7.74 -14.21
CA ASP A 130 -0.76 -7.53 -15.43
C ASP A 130 -2.09 -8.28 -15.41
N ARG A 131 -2.21 -9.33 -14.59
CA ARG A 131 -3.44 -10.12 -14.38
C ARG A 131 -4.07 -9.86 -13.01
N ALA A 132 -3.92 -8.65 -12.51
CA ALA A 132 -4.55 -8.23 -11.26
C ALA A 132 -6.08 -8.27 -11.37
N THR A 133 -6.73 -8.52 -10.25
CA THR A 133 -8.17 -8.37 -10.09
C THR A 133 -8.46 -7.11 -9.29
N PHE A 134 -9.60 -6.47 -9.57
CA PHE A 134 -10.00 -5.22 -8.92
C PHE A 134 -11.36 -5.39 -8.27
N LEU A 135 -11.55 -4.73 -7.12
CA LEU A 135 -12.83 -4.68 -6.41
C LEU A 135 -13.75 -3.68 -7.12
N GLN A 136 -14.94 -4.11 -7.54
CA GLN A 136 -15.90 -3.21 -8.16
C GLN A 136 -16.45 -2.20 -7.14
N PRO A 137 -16.51 -0.90 -7.47
CA PRO A 137 -17.18 0.10 -6.64
C PRO A 137 -18.67 -0.23 -6.50
N GLY A 138 -19.13 -0.47 -5.27
CA GLY A 138 -20.55 -0.79 -4.99
C GLY A 138 -20.96 -2.23 -5.21
N GLY A 139 -20.08 -3.09 -5.73
CA GLY A 139 -20.26 -4.54 -5.73
C GLY A 139 -19.96 -5.12 -4.35
N GLY A 140 -20.75 -6.11 -3.93
CA GLY A 140 -20.43 -6.86 -2.70
C GLY A 140 -19.01 -7.47 -2.80
N VAL A 141 -18.49 -7.99 -1.67
CA VAL A 141 -17.12 -8.53 -1.49
C VAL A 141 -16.67 -9.56 -2.56
N THR A 142 -17.55 -9.98 -3.44
CA THR A 142 -17.33 -11.03 -4.45
C THR A 142 -17.25 -10.53 -5.89
N ALA A 143 -17.50 -9.24 -6.16
CA ALA A 143 -17.43 -8.72 -7.52
C ALA A 143 -16.00 -8.29 -7.86
N LEU A 144 -15.24 -9.16 -8.53
CA LEU A 144 -13.88 -8.90 -9.00
C LEU A 144 -13.90 -8.74 -10.53
N GLU A 145 -13.26 -7.68 -11.02
CA GLU A 145 -12.96 -7.52 -12.45
C GLU A 145 -11.49 -7.83 -12.73
N PHE A 146 -11.24 -8.50 -13.86
CA PHE A 146 -9.89 -8.64 -14.37
C PHE A 146 -9.45 -7.33 -15.01
N GLY A 147 -8.29 -6.86 -14.64
CA GLY A 147 -7.70 -5.66 -15.20
C GLY A 147 -6.18 -5.75 -15.21
N LYS A 148 -5.57 -4.73 -15.77
CA LYS A 148 -4.12 -4.57 -15.78
C LYS A 148 -3.72 -3.50 -14.78
N LEU A 149 -2.84 -3.86 -13.87
CA LEU A 149 -2.18 -2.88 -13.01
C LEU A 149 -1.03 -2.25 -13.81
N ASP A 150 -1.34 -1.17 -14.52
CA ASP A 150 -0.37 -0.53 -15.40
C ASP A 150 0.50 0.51 -14.66
N TYR A 151 1.70 0.69 -15.18
CA TYR A 151 2.71 1.61 -14.64
C TYR A 151 2.21 3.06 -14.54
N GLU A 152 1.48 3.56 -15.54
CA GLU A 152 1.02 4.95 -15.60
C GLU A 152 -0.05 5.25 -14.54
N THR A 153 -0.96 4.33 -14.31
CA THR A 153 -1.98 4.45 -13.26
C THR A 153 -1.33 4.48 -11.88
N VAL A 154 -0.39 3.58 -11.63
CA VAL A 154 0.38 3.52 -10.38
C VAL A 154 1.19 4.79 -10.17
N LEU A 155 1.86 5.30 -11.21
CA LEU A 155 2.65 6.53 -11.14
C LEU A 155 1.78 7.76 -10.84
N LYS A 156 0.58 7.87 -11.43
CA LYS A 156 -0.36 8.95 -11.16
C LYS A 156 -0.87 8.95 -9.72
N GLU A 157 -1.23 7.79 -9.21
CA GLU A 157 -1.68 7.69 -7.80
C GLU A 157 -0.54 7.94 -6.82
N LEU A 158 0.68 7.46 -7.13
CA LEU A 158 1.88 7.75 -6.35
C LEU A 158 2.16 9.26 -6.28
N ALA A 159 2.05 9.97 -7.41
CA ALA A 159 2.22 11.43 -7.44
C ALA A 159 1.23 12.17 -6.54
N LYS A 160 -0.01 11.68 -6.43
CA LYS A 160 -1.02 12.24 -5.51
C LYS A 160 -0.65 12.01 -4.04
N ILE A 161 -0.12 10.83 -3.71
CA ILE A 161 0.28 10.49 -2.34
C ILE A 161 1.51 11.29 -1.92
N ARG A 162 2.51 11.40 -2.80
CA ARG A 162 3.78 12.09 -2.51
C ARG A 162 3.66 13.63 -2.52
N GLY A 163 2.67 14.19 -3.22
CA GLY A 163 2.50 15.65 -3.32
C GLY A 163 3.72 16.40 -3.88
N GLY A 164 4.54 15.74 -4.70
CA GLY A 164 5.76 16.29 -5.28
C GLY A 164 6.99 16.30 -4.35
N GLN A 165 6.94 15.68 -3.20
CA GLN A 165 8.08 15.57 -2.29
C GLN A 165 9.13 14.60 -2.84
N ARG A 166 10.42 14.95 -2.68
CA ARG A 166 11.57 14.09 -3.02
C ARG A 166 12.01 13.27 -1.81
N ILE A 167 12.52 12.10 -2.08
CA ILE A 167 13.10 11.23 -1.05
C ILE A 167 14.57 11.60 -0.86
N THR A 168 14.84 12.38 0.16
CA THR A 168 16.18 12.88 0.53
C THR A 168 16.67 12.30 1.86
N ASP A 169 15.88 11.43 2.49
CA ASP A 169 16.30 10.75 3.72
C ASP A 169 15.95 9.25 3.68
N PRO A 170 16.59 8.42 4.53
CA PRO A 170 16.39 6.98 4.54
C PRO A 170 15.04 6.53 5.13
N GLU A 171 14.25 7.43 5.75
CA GLU A 171 12.93 7.15 6.35
C GLU A 171 11.83 8.07 5.82
N PRO A 172 11.60 8.13 4.51
CA PRO A 172 10.60 9.05 3.94
C PRO A 172 9.17 8.68 4.35
N GLU A 173 8.91 7.40 4.60
CA GLU A 173 7.59 6.88 4.96
C GLU A 173 7.09 7.46 6.28
N SER A 174 7.98 7.79 7.21
CA SER A 174 7.61 8.47 8.46
C SER A 174 6.96 9.84 8.23
N LYS A 175 7.28 10.49 7.10
CA LYS A 175 6.73 11.80 6.72
C LYS A 175 5.40 11.69 5.94
N TYR A 176 5.25 10.64 5.11
CA TYR A 176 4.05 10.47 4.27
C TYR A 176 2.87 9.86 5.02
N GLN A 177 3.12 9.05 6.04
CA GLN A 177 2.11 8.24 6.73
C GLN A 177 1.82 8.70 8.16
N VAL A 178 2.21 9.92 8.55
CA VAL A 178 1.96 10.42 9.92
C VAL A 178 0.49 10.30 10.30
N ILE A 179 -0.42 10.68 9.40
CA ILE A 179 -1.86 10.57 9.65
C ILE A 179 -2.28 9.10 9.73
N GLU A 180 -1.83 8.24 8.82
CA GLU A 180 -2.19 6.82 8.79
C GLU A 180 -1.63 6.06 9.99
N LYS A 181 -0.45 6.43 10.47
CA LYS A 181 0.20 5.81 11.63
C LYS A 181 -0.47 6.19 12.96
N TYR A 182 -0.97 7.43 13.08
CA TYR A 182 -1.54 7.94 14.34
C TYR A 182 -3.05 8.18 14.29
N ALA A 183 -3.70 8.02 13.13
CA ALA A 183 -5.13 8.19 12.95
C ALA A 183 -5.81 6.93 12.43
N ARG A 184 -7.10 6.78 12.74
CA ARG A 184 -7.93 5.71 12.19
C ARG A 184 -8.77 6.24 11.05
N ASN A 185 -8.78 5.57 9.91
CA ASN A 185 -9.66 5.90 8.80
C ASN A 185 -11.08 5.38 9.09
N LEU A 186 -11.91 6.24 9.69
CA LEU A 186 -13.26 5.87 10.13
C LEU A 186 -14.19 5.56 8.94
N THR A 187 -14.03 6.24 7.81
CA THR A 187 -14.85 5.95 6.61
C THR A 187 -14.52 4.57 6.03
N GLN A 188 -13.26 4.15 6.07
CA GLN A 188 -12.87 2.80 5.67
C GLN A 188 -13.42 1.75 6.64
N LEU A 189 -13.38 2.00 7.95
CA LEU A 189 -13.97 1.11 8.96
C LEU A 189 -15.50 1.01 8.80
N ALA A 190 -16.17 2.12 8.48
CA ALA A 190 -17.59 2.14 8.20
C ALA A 190 -17.94 1.28 6.97
N ARG A 191 -17.19 1.40 5.87
CA ARG A 191 -17.36 0.56 4.67
C ARG A 191 -17.18 -0.94 4.94
N LYS A 192 -16.27 -1.28 5.85
CA LYS A 192 -16.01 -2.67 6.30
C LYS A 192 -17.03 -3.15 7.34
N GLY A 193 -18.01 -2.35 7.73
CA GLY A 193 -19.01 -2.69 8.76
C GLY A 193 -18.42 -2.91 10.16
N LYS A 194 -17.24 -2.29 10.45
CA LYS A 194 -16.49 -2.48 11.71
C LYS A 194 -16.79 -1.39 12.75
N LEU A 195 -17.72 -0.49 12.48
CA LEU A 195 -18.17 0.53 13.43
C LEU A 195 -19.51 0.13 14.03
N ASP A 196 -19.68 0.37 15.32
CA ASP A 196 -20.93 0.16 16.01
C ASP A 196 -22.01 1.15 15.53
N PRO A 197 -23.29 0.74 15.48
CA PRO A 197 -24.37 1.64 15.10
C PRO A 197 -24.52 2.77 16.12
N VAL A 198 -24.59 4.01 15.62
CA VAL A 198 -24.75 5.20 16.46
C VAL A 198 -26.23 5.57 16.55
N ILE A 199 -26.76 5.57 17.75
CA ILE A 199 -28.17 5.85 18.03
C ILE A 199 -28.32 7.13 18.88
N GLY A 200 -29.29 7.97 18.54
CA GLY A 200 -29.67 9.13 19.36
C GLY A 200 -28.69 10.32 19.26
N ARG A 201 -27.89 10.42 18.20
CA ARG A 201 -26.89 11.50 17.97
C ARG A 201 -27.15 12.28 16.68
N GLU A 202 -28.32 12.19 16.10
CA GLU A 202 -28.65 12.78 14.79
C GLU A 202 -28.49 14.30 14.77
N ASN A 203 -28.81 14.99 15.86
CA ASN A 203 -28.71 16.44 15.94
C ASN A 203 -27.24 16.92 15.94
N GLU A 204 -26.40 16.26 16.72
CA GLU A 204 -24.97 16.57 16.81
C GLU A 204 -24.27 16.26 15.47
N ILE A 205 -24.58 15.11 14.86
CA ILE A 205 -24.03 14.74 13.54
C ILE A 205 -24.49 15.75 12.48
N ARG A 206 -25.75 16.16 12.47
CA ARG A 206 -26.26 17.18 11.55
C ARG A 206 -25.53 18.51 11.74
N ARG A 207 -25.31 18.91 13.00
CA ARG A 207 -24.57 20.13 13.31
C ARG A 207 -23.13 20.06 12.85
N LEU A 208 -22.49 18.90 13.01
CA LEU A 208 -21.14 18.63 12.54
C LEU A 208 -21.05 18.79 11.01
N MET A 209 -21.97 18.17 10.27
CA MET A 209 -22.07 18.30 8.81
C MET A 209 -22.26 19.75 8.37
N GLN A 210 -23.14 20.50 9.04
CA GLN A 210 -23.36 21.93 8.74
C GLN A 210 -22.09 22.77 8.90
N ILE A 211 -21.27 22.48 9.91
CA ILE A 211 -20.02 23.21 10.15
C ILE A 211 -18.98 22.82 9.10
N LEU A 212 -18.81 21.54 8.83
CA LEU A 212 -17.85 21.03 7.84
C LEU A 212 -18.15 21.52 6.42
N SER A 213 -19.44 21.69 6.07
CA SER A 213 -19.87 22.17 4.75
C SER A 213 -19.71 23.70 4.55
N ARG A 214 -19.22 24.45 5.53
CA ARG A 214 -18.99 25.88 5.39
C ARG A 214 -17.75 26.15 4.53
N ARG A 215 -17.77 27.27 3.78
CA ARG A 215 -16.59 27.73 3.00
C ARG A 215 -15.44 28.18 3.88
N THR A 216 -15.73 28.72 5.05
CA THR A 216 -14.76 29.22 6.03
C THR A 216 -15.22 28.83 7.43
N LYS A 217 -14.28 28.76 8.39
CA LYS A 217 -14.56 28.37 9.80
C LYS A 217 -15.25 27.01 9.87
N ASN A 218 -14.76 26.07 9.09
CA ASN A 218 -15.28 24.71 8.94
C ASN A 218 -14.59 23.68 9.86
N ASN A 219 -13.92 24.14 10.92
CA ASN A 219 -13.24 23.28 11.89
C ASN A 219 -14.13 23.10 13.14
N PRO A 220 -14.95 22.06 13.24
CA PRO A 220 -15.78 21.79 14.40
C PRO A 220 -14.94 21.27 15.57
N VAL A 221 -15.32 21.64 16.79
CA VAL A 221 -14.74 21.12 18.04
C VAL A 221 -15.86 20.50 18.87
N LEU A 222 -15.68 19.24 19.26
CA LEU A 222 -16.59 18.53 20.17
C LEU A 222 -16.07 18.64 21.60
N ILE A 223 -16.84 19.31 22.46
CA ILE A 223 -16.52 19.52 23.86
C ILE A 223 -17.50 18.71 24.73
N GLY A 224 -16.98 18.12 25.80
CA GLY A 224 -17.77 17.36 26.76
C GLY A 224 -16.88 16.50 27.67
N GLU A 225 -17.45 15.98 28.73
CA GLU A 225 -16.75 15.08 29.66
C GLU A 225 -16.32 13.77 29.02
N ALA A 226 -15.44 13.02 29.69
CA ALA A 226 -15.03 11.69 29.23
C ALA A 226 -16.25 10.75 29.21
N GLY A 227 -16.35 9.88 28.19
CA GLY A 227 -17.42 8.88 28.08
C GLY A 227 -18.77 9.35 27.52
N VAL A 228 -18.99 10.65 27.28
CA VAL A 228 -20.29 11.16 26.76
C VAL A 228 -20.57 10.84 25.27
N GLY A 229 -19.69 10.08 24.60
CA GLY A 229 -19.90 9.62 23.24
C GLY A 229 -19.42 10.58 22.14
N LYS A 230 -18.40 11.42 22.39
CA LYS A 230 -17.81 12.31 21.36
C LYS A 230 -17.30 11.54 20.15
N THR A 231 -16.61 10.42 20.37
CA THR A 231 -16.10 9.55 19.30
C THR A 231 -17.25 8.94 18.48
N ALA A 232 -18.33 8.51 19.14
CA ALA A 232 -19.49 7.95 18.46
C ALA A 232 -20.14 8.95 17.46
N ILE A 233 -20.13 10.25 17.75
CA ILE A 233 -20.63 11.28 16.83
C ILE A 233 -19.80 11.30 15.54
N VAL A 234 -18.47 11.17 15.64
CA VAL A 234 -17.57 11.15 14.48
C VAL A 234 -17.70 9.84 13.71
N GLU A 235 -17.87 8.72 14.40
CA GLU A 235 -18.14 7.42 13.80
C GLU A 235 -19.47 7.39 13.05
N GLY A 236 -20.53 7.98 13.64
CA GLY A 236 -21.82 8.16 12.98
C GLY A 236 -21.75 9.06 11.74
N LEU A 237 -20.92 10.11 11.76
CA LEU A 237 -20.65 10.90 10.56
C LEU A 237 -19.98 10.05 9.48
N ALA A 238 -18.98 9.24 9.82
CA ALA A 238 -18.29 8.36 8.88
C ALA A 238 -19.26 7.33 8.24
N GLN A 239 -20.21 6.79 9.02
CA GLN A 239 -21.27 5.93 8.50
C GLN A 239 -22.19 6.66 7.52
N LYS A 240 -22.58 7.91 7.81
CA LYS A 240 -23.41 8.74 6.91
C LYS A 240 -22.67 9.10 5.61
N ILE A 241 -21.38 9.39 5.67
CA ILE A 241 -20.56 9.63 4.48
C ILE A 241 -20.54 8.38 3.59
N THR A 242 -20.34 7.20 4.17
CA THR A 242 -20.26 5.95 3.39
C THR A 242 -21.60 5.52 2.82
N SER A 243 -22.72 5.90 3.45
CA SER A 243 -24.09 5.64 2.96
C SER A 243 -24.61 6.74 2.02
N GLY A 244 -23.84 7.77 1.72
CA GLY A 244 -24.25 8.87 0.84
C GLY A 244 -25.29 9.82 1.47
N GLN A 245 -25.47 9.77 2.80
CA GLN A 245 -26.45 10.62 3.53
C GLN A 245 -25.82 11.94 4.00
N VAL A 246 -24.98 12.54 3.16
CA VAL A 246 -24.29 13.80 3.43
C VAL A 246 -24.38 14.73 2.22
N PRO A 247 -24.18 16.06 2.40
CA PRO A 247 -24.06 16.98 1.28
C PRO A 247 -22.89 16.62 0.35
N GLU A 248 -22.99 16.96 -0.94
CA GLU A 248 -21.94 16.68 -1.95
C GLU A 248 -20.55 17.27 -1.61
N SER A 249 -20.50 18.25 -0.71
CA SER A 249 -19.26 18.87 -0.24
C SER A 249 -18.49 18.06 0.81
N LEU A 250 -19.05 16.93 1.28
CA LEU A 250 -18.47 16.00 2.27
C LEU A 250 -18.29 14.61 1.71
#